data_e8e6ee5c323f587968cad45e55690f87
#
_entry.id   e8e6ee5c323f587968cad45e55690f87
#
_cell.length_a   1.000
_cell.length_b   1.000
_cell.length_c   1.000
_cell.angle_alpha   90.00
_cell.angle_beta   90.00
_cell.angle_gamma   90.00
#
_symmetry.space_group_name_H-M   'P 1'
#
loop_
_entity.id
_entity.type
_entity.pdbx_description
1 polymer ?
#
loop_
_entity_poly.entity_id
_entity_poly.type
_entity_poly.pdbx_seq_one_letter_code
_entity_poly.pdbx_strand_id
1 'polypeptide(L)'
;VKRWGGKVEEYIAIHELIDSPKASMNNNSSRLITHNVWFCYHIIPKIFGYNLINSDNKRVDTIDIAMLHVAEDFRMKFVPTLEDYLKHLTLPAWLHNGVKDIENPIATQFAIDLIDKLQIEEETK
;
A
#
# COMPACT_ATOMS: atom_id res chain seq x y z
N VAL A 1 -10.95 16.18 8.57
CA VAL A 1 -12.08 16.89 9.20
C VAL A 1 -11.98 18.40 8.97
N LYS A 2 -10.84 19.01 9.22
CA LYS A 2 -10.70 20.46 9.05
C LYS A 2 -10.97 20.93 7.63
N ARG A 3 -10.55 20.15 6.64
CA ARG A 3 -10.64 20.54 5.23
C ARG A 3 -12.04 20.31 4.64
N TRP A 4 -12.66 19.18 4.99
CA TRP A 4 -13.93 18.76 4.37
C TRP A 4 -15.11 18.74 5.32
N GLY A 5 -14.89 18.93 6.63
CA GLY A 5 -15.91 18.76 7.64
C GLY A 5 -16.17 17.29 7.94
N GLY A 6 -17.35 16.99 8.45
CA GLY A 6 -17.69 15.64 8.85
C GLY A 6 -17.06 15.24 10.18
N LYS A 7 -16.99 13.94 10.42
CA LYS A 7 -16.47 13.36 11.66
C LYS A 7 -15.25 12.49 11.37
N VAL A 8 -14.35 12.37 12.35
CA VAL A 8 -13.15 11.55 12.25
C VAL A 8 -13.48 10.12 11.83
N GLU A 9 -14.53 9.54 12.41
CA GLU A 9 -14.94 8.16 12.12
C GLU A 9 -15.22 7.91 10.65
N GLU A 10 -15.60 8.93 9.90
CA GLU A 10 -15.92 8.79 8.48
C GLU A 10 -14.68 8.58 7.61
N TYR A 11 -13.51 8.98 8.09
CA TYR A 11 -12.26 8.93 7.34
C TYR A 11 -11.27 7.91 7.89
N ILE A 12 -11.51 7.40 9.10
CA ILE A 12 -10.49 6.64 9.84
C ILE A 12 -10.07 5.36 9.13
N ALA A 13 -11.00 4.68 8.44
CA ALA A 13 -10.68 3.42 7.74
C ALA A 13 -9.64 3.62 6.63
N ILE A 14 -9.71 4.75 5.93
CA ILE A 14 -8.74 5.08 4.88
C ILE A 14 -7.36 5.30 5.50
N HIS A 15 -7.28 6.06 6.58
CA HIS A 15 -6.02 6.32 7.28
C HIS A 15 -5.42 5.04 7.85
N GLU A 16 -6.25 4.19 8.44
CA GLU A 16 -5.79 2.92 9.01
C GLU A 16 -5.22 1.99 7.94
N LEU A 17 -5.85 1.94 6.77
CA LEU A 17 -5.33 1.11 5.68
C LEU A 17 -3.96 1.62 5.21
N ILE A 18 -3.81 2.93 5.02
CA ILE A 18 -2.55 3.52 4.56
C ILE A 18 -1.42 3.26 5.56
N ASP A 19 -1.72 3.29 6.85
CA ASP A 19 -0.73 3.06 7.90
C ASP A 19 -0.56 1.58 8.28
N SER A 20 -1.38 0.69 7.73
CA SER A 20 -1.38 -0.72 8.12
C SER A 20 -0.05 -1.47 7.89
N PRO A 21 0.75 -1.19 6.84
CA PRO A 21 2.03 -1.89 6.68
C PRO A 21 3.02 -1.66 7.82
N LYS A 22 2.88 -0.57 8.55
CA LYS A 22 3.75 -0.26 9.68
C LYS A 22 3.69 -1.33 10.77
N ALA A 23 2.54 -1.99 10.93
CA ALA A 23 2.38 -3.07 11.91
C ALA A 23 3.23 -4.30 11.59
N SER A 24 3.57 -4.50 10.32
CA SER A 24 4.34 -5.64 9.83
C SER A 24 5.80 -5.33 9.56
N MET A 25 6.17 -4.05 9.59
CA MET A 25 7.52 -3.58 9.25
C MET A 25 8.01 -2.59 10.31
N ASN A 26 9.23 -2.81 10.78
CA ASN A 26 9.76 -2.08 11.94
C ASN A 26 10.43 -0.74 11.61
N ASN A 27 10.34 -0.28 10.36
CA ASN A 27 10.97 0.97 9.95
C ASN A 27 10.11 1.72 8.92
N ASN A 28 10.57 2.90 8.53
CA ASN A 28 9.83 3.76 7.60
C ASN A 28 9.73 3.21 6.17
N SER A 29 10.39 2.10 5.86
CA SER A 29 10.23 1.49 4.53
C SER A 29 8.82 0.93 4.30
N SER A 30 8.02 0.78 5.35
CA SER A 30 6.58 0.47 5.23
C SER A 30 5.85 1.49 4.34
N ARG A 31 6.31 2.72 4.30
CA ARG A 31 5.72 3.78 3.48
C ARG A 31 5.78 3.48 1.99
N LEU A 32 6.75 2.68 1.55
CA LEU A 32 6.86 2.29 0.14
C LEU A 32 5.58 1.63 -0.37
N ILE A 33 4.94 0.81 0.46
CA ILE A 33 3.78 0.01 0.07
C ILE A 33 2.55 0.89 -0.18
N THR A 34 2.25 1.80 0.74
CA THR A 34 0.98 2.53 0.75
C THR A 34 1.10 4.04 0.59
N HIS A 35 2.28 4.61 0.89
CA HIS A 35 2.50 6.06 0.82
C HIS A 35 3.04 6.45 -0.55
N ASN A 36 2.27 6.15 -1.61
CA ASN A 36 2.66 6.47 -2.98
C ASN A 36 1.43 6.77 -3.85
N VAL A 37 1.67 7.44 -4.97
CA VAL A 37 0.61 7.87 -5.89
C VAL A 37 -0.19 6.68 -6.40
N TRP A 38 0.46 5.58 -6.79
CA TRP A 38 -0.21 4.40 -7.34
C TRP A 38 -1.24 3.83 -6.36
N PHE A 39 -0.85 3.68 -5.09
CA PHE A 39 -1.76 3.16 -4.06
C PHE A 39 -2.96 4.09 -3.87
N CYS A 40 -2.73 5.39 -3.80
CA CYS A 40 -3.80 6.37 -3.59
C CYS A 40 -4.80 6.40 -4.74
N TYR A 41 -4.31 6.32 -5.98
CA TYR A 41 -5.17 6.44 -7.16
C TYR A 41 -5.82 5.13 -7.56
N HIS A 42 -5.17 3.99 -7.34
CA HIS A 42 -5.65 2.71 -7.86
C HIS A 42 -6.21 1.77 -6.81
N ILE A 43 -5.71 1.81 -5.59
CA ILE A 43 -6.14 0.89 -4.56
C ILE A 43 -7.24 1.49 -3.68
N ILE A 44 -7.06 2.73 -3.24
CA ILE A 44 -8.03 3.37 -2.35
C ILE A 44 -9.44 3.42 -2.96
N PRO A 45 -9.62 3.86 -4.22
CA PRO A 45 -10.98 3.86 -4.81
C PRO A 45 -11.57 2.47 -4.99
N LYS A 46 -10.75 1.44 -5.19
CA LYS A 46 -11.25 0.07 -5.32
C LYS A 46 -11.83 -0.48 -4.03
N ILE A 47 -11.29 -0.04 -2.89
CA ILE A 47 -11.72 -0.53 -1.57
C ILE A 47 -12.86 0.32 -1.02
N PHE A 48 -12.77 1.65 -1.14
CA PHE A 48 -13.68 2.59 -0.50
C PHE A 48 -14.66 3.28 -1.46
N GLY A 49 -14.53 3.04 -2.78
CA GLY A 49 -15.24 3.82 -3.80
C GLY A 49 -14.51 5.12 -4.09
N TYR A 50 -14.97 5.83 -5.13
CA TYR A 50 -14.32 7.07 -5.57
C TYR A 50 -14.62 8.26 -4.67
N ASN A 51 -15.74 8.23 -3.98
CA ASN A 51 -16.10 9.32 -3.09
C ASN A 51 -16.97 8.82 -1.95
N LEU A 52 -17.01 9.61 -0.90
CA LEU A 52 -17.93 9.40 0.22
C LEU A 52 -18.69 10.71 0.49
N ILE A 53 -19.86 10.59 1.10
CA ILE A 53 -20.64 11.74 1.53
C ILE A 53 -20.54 11.78 3.05
N ASN A 54 -19.98 12.85 3.58
CA ASN A 54 -19.78 12.98 5.03
C ASN A 54 -21.06 13.43 5.75
N SER A 55 -21.00 13.52 7.07
CA SER A 55 -22.15 13.92 7.89
C SER A 55 -22.60 15.36 7.66
N ASP A 56 -21.75 16.20 7.06
CA ASP A 56 -22.10 17.56 6.65
C ASP A 56 -22.70 17.59 5.23
N ASN A 57 -23.02 16.41 4.69
CA ASN A 57 -23.60 16.23 3.36
C ASN A 57 -22.70 16.74 2.23
N LYS A 58 -21.39 16.70 2.42
CA LYS A 58 -20.41 17.05 1.42
C LYS A 58 -19.82 15.81 0.79
N ARG A 59 -19.60 15.88 -0.53
CA ARG A 59 -18.95 14.83 -1.28
C ARG A 59 -17.44 15.01 -1.18
N VAL A 60 -16.75 13.99 -0.74
CA VAL A 60 -15.29 14.01 -0.58
C VAL A 60 -14.69 12.87 -1.39
N ASP A 61 -13.72 13.17 -2.24
CA ASP A 61 -13.03 12.16 -3.03
C ASP A 61 -12.07 11.37 -2.15
N THR A 62 -12.16 10.04 -2.21
CA THR A 62 -11.30 9.17 -1.40
C THR A 62 -9.82 9.30 -1.78
N ILE A 63 -9.56 9.57 -3.07
CA ILE A 63 -8.19 9.84 -3.53
C ILE A 63 -7.61 11.07 -2.83
N ASP A 64 -8.40 12.14 -2.69
CA ASP A 64 -7.97 13.35 -2.01
C ASP A 64 -7.63 13.11 -0.55
N ILE A 65 -8.44 12.30 0.14
CA ILE A 65 -8.18 11.94 1.53
C ILE A 65 -6.84 11.20 1.64
N ALA A 66 -6.63 10.22 0.78
CA ALA A 66 -5.40 9.43 0.77
C ALA A 66 -4.17 10.29 0.41
N MET A 67 -4.30 11.13 -0.62
CA MET A 67 -3.20 11.99 -1.04
C MET A 67 -2.82 13.01 0.03
N LEU A 68 -3.81 13.56 0.73
CA LEU A 68 -3.54 14.49 1.82
C LEU A 68 -2.83 13.79 2.99
N HIS A 69 -3.28 12.57 3.35
CA HIS A 69 -2.62 11.79 4.38
C HIS A 69 -1.14 11.58 4.08
N VAL A 70 -0.84 11.15 2.86
CA VAL A 70 0.55 10.92 2.44
C VAL A 70 1.33 12.22 2.38
N ALA A 71 0.75 13.27 1.82
CA ALA A 71 1.42 14.57 1.73
C ALA A 71 1.81 15.12 3.11
N GLU A 72 0.95 14.95 4.11
CA GLU A 72 1.24 15.38 5.48
C GLU A 72 2.45 14.65 6.05
N ASP A 73 2.61 13.35 5.76
CA ASP A 73 3.77 12.58 6.19
C ASP A 73 5.07 13.03 5.52
N PHE A 74 4.98 13.75 4.41
CA PHE A 74 6.10 14.34 3.70
C PHE A 74 6.12 15.87 3.83
N ARG A 75 5.53 16.38 4.91
CA ARG A 75 5.49 17.81 5.27
C ARG A 75 4.85 18.68 4.20
N MET A 76 3.82 18.15 3.51
CA MET A 76 3.10 18.83 2.43
C MET A 76 3.98 19.22 1.24
N LYS A 77 5.13 18.57 1.07
CA LYS A 77 6.04 18.90 -0.02
C LYS A 77 5.72 18.17 -1.31
N PHE A 78 5.33 16.88 -1.19
CA PHE A 78 5.02 16.06 -2.36
C PHE A 78 4.36 14.76 -1.90
N VAL A 79 3.81 14.02 -2.87
CA VAL A 79 3.39 12.63 -2.69
C VAL A 79 4.28 11.78 -3.59
N PRO A 80 5.07 10.85 -3.02
CA PRO A 80 6.02 10.09 -3.84
C PRO A 80 5.32 9.15 -4.82
N THR A 81 5.97 8.91 -5.96
CA THR A 81 5.64 7.81 -6.86
C THR A 81 6.43 6.57 -6.44
N LEU A 82 6.05 5.41 -6.98
CA LEU A 82 6.85 4.20 -6.75
C LEU A 82 8.28 4.37 -7.27
N GLU A 83 8.44 5.09 -8.39
CA GLU A 83 9.77 5.36 -8.96
C GLU A 83 10.64 6.20 -8.03
N ASP A 84 10.04 7.14 -7.29
CA ASP A 84 10.78 7.93 -6.30
C ASP A 84 11.45 7.05 -5.25
N TYR A 85 10.76 5.97 -4.83
CA TYR A 85 11.35 5.03 -3.89
C TYR A 85 12.37 4.12 -4.55
N LEU A 86 12.02 3.56 -5.73
CA LEU A 86 12.83 2.53 -6.38
C LEU A 86 14.19 3.04 -6.84
N LYS A 87 14.29 4.28 -7.27
CA LYS A 87 15.57 4.83 -7.75
C LYS A 87 16.63 4.92 -6.65
N HIS A 88 16.24 4.84 -5.38
CA HIS A 88 17.15 4.89 -4.23
C HIS A 88 17.40 3.52 -3.59
N LEU A 89 16.82 2.46 -4.13
CA LEU A 89 16.95 1.11 -3.60
C LEU A 89 17.87 0.27 -4.47
N THR A 90 18.64 -0.61 -3.81
CA THR A 90 19.38 -1.65 -4.52
C THR A 90 18.42 -2.82 -4.75
N LEU A 91 18.08 -3.07 -6.01
CA LEU A 91 17.15 -4.14 -6.37
C LEU A 91 17.90 -5.45 -6.55
N PRO A 92 17.30 -6.58 -6.12
CA PRO A 92 17.95 -7.88 -6.32
C PRO A 92 17.97 -8.27 -7.80
N ALA A 93 19.01 -9.02 -8.18
CA ALA A 93 19.21 -9.42 -9.58
C ALA A 93 18.01 -10.19 -10.15
N TRP A 94 17.36 -11.03 -9.33
CA TRP A 94 16.23 -11.84 -9.80
C TRP A 94 15.04 -10.98 -10.26
N LEU A 95 14.94 -9.75 -9.79
CA LEU A 95 13.86 -8.85 -10.20
C LEU A 95 13.99 -8.47 -11.69
N HIS A 96 15.23 -8.36 -12.19
CA HIS A 96 15.51 -8.02 -13.57
C HIS A 96 15.78 -9.25 -14.45
N ASN A 97 16.43 -10.25 -13.89
CA ASN A 97 16.96 -11.39 -14.64
C ASN A 97 16.15 -12.67 -14.50
N GLY A 98 15.11 -12.66 -13.66
CA GLY A 98 14.25 -13.80 -13.46
C GLY A 98 14.63 -14.67 -12.27
N VAL A 99 13.75 -15.61 -11.99
CA VAL A 99 13.81 -16.41 -10.75
C VAL A 99 15.03 -17.30 -10.60
N LYS A 100 15.70 -17.62 -11.70
CA LYS A 100 16.91 -18.45 -11.65
C LYS A 100 18.07 -17.80 -10.89
N ASP A 101 17.99 -16.49 -10.70
CA ASP A 101 19.03 -15.74 -10.00
C ASP A 101 18.70 -15.46 -8.54
N ILE A 102 17.67 -16.13 -7.99
CA ILE A 102 17.28 -15.95 -6.61
C ILE A 102 18.34 -16.54 -5.69
N GLU A 103 18.85 -15.70 -4.78
CA GLU A 103 19.78 -16.10 -3.73
C GLU A 103 19.25 -15.62 -2.39
N ASN A 104 19.26 -16.51 -1.39
CA ASN A 104 18.90 -16.19 -0.01
C ASN A 104 17.59 -15.41 0.14
N PRO A 105 16.47 -15.89 -0.44
CA PRO A 105 15.20 -15.17 -0.31
C PRO A 105 14.71 -15.22 1.14
N ILE A 106 14.13 -14.10 1.59
CA ILE A 106 13.41 -14.07 2.86
C ILE A 106 11.97 -14.44 2.55
N ALA A 107 11.67 -15.73 2.64
CA ALA A 107 10.32 -16.23 2.41
C ALA A 107 9.75 -16.79 3.71
N THR A 108 8.46 -16.57 3.96
CA THR A 108 7.82 -17.13 5.13
C THR A 108 7.58 -18.63 4.94
N GLN A 109 7.68 -19.39 6.02
CA GLN A 109 7.45 -20.82 5.97
C GLN A 109 6.03 -21.14 5.48
N PHE A 110 5.06 -20.28 5.84
CA PHE A 110 3.69 -20.42 5.38
C PHE A 110 3.59 -20.41 3.85
N ALA A 111 4.27 -19.47 3.19
CA ALA A 111 4.24 -19.36 1.73
C ALA A 111 4.93 -20.56 1.06
N ILE A 112 6.05 -21.01 1.63
CA ILE A 112 6.76 -22.19 1.11
C ILE A 112 5.89 -23.43 1.21
N ASP A 113 5.26 -23.66 2.36
CA ASP A 113 4.39 -24.80 2.58
C ASP A 113 3.19 -24.79 1.64
N LEU A 114 2.61 -23.61 1.41
CA LEU A 114 1.49 -23.49 0.48
C LEU A 114 1.88 -23.86 -0.94
N ILE A 115 3.02 -23.42 -1.41
CA ILE A 115 3.51 -23.73 -2.76
C ILE A 115 3.76 -25.23 -2.89
N ASP A 116 4.41 -25.85 -1.90
CA ASP A 116 4.66 -27.29 -1.89
C ASP A 116 3.35 -28.08 -1.93
N LYS A 117 2.37 -27.67 -1.16
CA LYS A 117 1.04 -28.29 -1.15
C LYS A 117 0.35 -28.20 -2.51
N LEU A 118 0.40 -27.04 -3.15
CA LEU A 118 -0.23 -26.84 -4.45
C LEU A 118 0.43 -27.69 -5.55
N GLN A 119 1.75 -27.87 -5.49
CA GLN A 119 2.46 -28.74 -6.42
C GLN A 119 2.06 -30.20 -6.26
N ILE A 120 1.94 -30.68 -5.02
CA ILE A 120 1.51 -32.03 -4.74
C ILE A 120 0.08 -32.27 -5.23
N GLU A 121 -0.84 -31.35 -4.99
CA GLU A 121 -2.22 -31.45 -5.45
C GLU A 121 -2.30 -31.52 -6.98
N GLU A 122 -1.46 -30.76 -7.68
CA GLU A 122 -1.43 -30.77 -9.13
C GLU A 122 -0.90 -32.08 -9.68
N GLU A 123 0.13 -32.67 -9.05
CA GLU A 123 0.71 -33.93 -9.46
C GLU A 123 -0.25 -35.12 -9.27
N THR A 124 -1.16 -35.00 -8.32
CA THR A 124 -2.11 -36.10 -8.03
C THR A 124 -3.38 -36.03 -8.87
N LYS A 125 -3.56 -35.00 -9.66
CA LYS A 125 -4.67 -34.92 -10.60
C LYS A 125 -4.33 -35.69 -11.88
#